data_9a3cf5ac9698a37ac8b1a3c46854c01b
#
_entry.id   9a3cf5ac9698a37ac8b1a3c46854c01b
#
_cell.length_a   1.000
_cell.length_b   1.000
_cell.length_c   1.000
_cell.angle_alpha   90.00
_cell.angle_beta   90.00
_cell.angle_gamma   90.00
#
_symmetry.space_group_name_H-M   'P 1'
#
loop_
_entity.id
_entity.type
_entity.pdbx_description
1 polymer ?
#
loop_
_entity_poly.entity_id
_entity_poly.type
_entity_poly.pdbx_seq_one_letter_code
_entity_poly.pdbx_strand_id
1 'polypeptide(L)'
;DIYEHFADIYPDNADDVAEITQKMIKEIVRHMIAVDKIRPDGRRVDEVRPVSCEVGLFARTHGTGLFTRGQTQIMSFCTLAPLSECQHIDGVGLETDRRYMHHYNFPSFCVGETKSSRGPGRREIGHGKLAERALTQVMPSEEEFPYAIRVVSEVLESNGSSSMGSVCGSTLALMDAGVPIKAPVAGVAMGLVTKGDDFTILTDIQGMEDAFGDMDFKIAGTMKGV
;
A
#
# COMPACT_ATOMS: atom_id res chain seq x y z
N ASP A 1 -7.09 25.13 20.75
CA ASP A 1 -7.52 23.84 20.23
C ASP A 1 -9.01 23.65 20.50
N ILE A 2 -9.78 22.98 19.60
CA ILE A 2 -11.23 22.76 19.77
C ILE A 2 -11.49 21.99 21.06
N TYR A 3 -10.72 20.96 21.35
CA TYR A 3 -10.89 20.14 22.54
C TYR A 3 -10.65 20.94 23.83
N GLU A 4 -9.61 21.74 23.88
CA GLU A 4 -9.33 22.63 25.01
C GLU A 4 -10.43 23.65 25.21
N HIS A 5 -10.94 24.26 24.13
CA HIS A 5 -12.03 25.22 24.18
C HIS A 5 -13.29 24.64 24.78
N PHE A 6 -13.65 23.41 24.46
CA PHE A 6 -14.88 22.77 24.92
C PHE A 6 -14.70 21.97 26.21
N ALA A 7 -13.48 21.69 26.67
CA ALA A 7 -13.22 20.94 27.90
C ALA A 7 -13.84 21.60 29.14
N ASP A 8 -13.76 22.94 29.24
CA ASP A 8 -14.34 23.69 30.37
C ASP A 8 -15.85 23.88 30.28
N ILE A 9 -16.40 23.83 29.02
CA ILE A 9 -17.83 24.07 28.78
C ILE A 9 -18.62 22.76 28.92
N TYR A 10 -18.04 21.65 28.49
CA TYR A 10 -18.65 20.31 28.47
C TYR A 10 -17.70 19.26 29.03
N PRO A 11 -17.35 19.30 30.33
CA PRO A 11 -16.32 18.43 30.92
C PRO A 11 -16.68 16.95 30.87
N ASP A 12 -17.96 16.59 30.89
CA ASP A 12 -18.44 15.22 30.88
C ASP A 12 -18.72 14.66 29.45
N ASN A 13 -18.54 15.48 28.40
CA ASN A 13 -18.90 15.15 27.03
C ASN A 13 -17.68 15.15 26.07
N ALA A 14 -16.51 14.85 26.56
CA ALA A 14 -15.27 14.86 25.75
C ALA A 14 -15.37 13.93 24.51
N ASP A 15 -15.97 12.76 24.65
CA ASP A 15 -16.17 11.79 23.57
C ASP A 15 -17.15 12.33 22.52
N ASP A 16 -18.25 12.97 22.94
CA ASP A 16 -19.22 13.60 22.03
C ASP A 16 -18.58 14.75 21.24
N VAL A 17 -17.77 15.59 21.89
CA VAL A 17 -17.00 16.66 21.23
C VAL A 17 -16.05 16.08 20.19
N ALA A 18 -15.36 14.99 20.52
CA ALA A 18 -14.47 14.31 19.59
C ALA A 18 -15.21 13.75 18.38
N GLU A 19 -16.34 13.06 18.60
CA GLU A 19 -17.16 12.48 17.52
C GLU A 19 -17.74 13.57 16.61
N ILE A 20 -18.28 14.64 17.17
CA ILE A 20 -18.84 15.76 16.38
C ILE A 20 -17.73 16.43 15.57
N THR A 21 -16.57 16.67 16.17
CA THR A 21 -15.41 17.27 15.49
C THR A 21 -14.99 16.42 14.28
N GLN A 22 -14.89 15.11 14.45
CA GLN A 22 -14.55 14.20 13.35
C GLN A 22 -15.61 14.20 12.22
N LYS A 23 -16.88 14.25 12.58
CA LYS A 23 -17.98 14.38 11.59
C LYS A 23 -17.87 15.69 10.81
N MET A 24 -17.59 16.80 11.49
CA MET A 24 -17.43 18.11 10.85
C MET A 24 -16.21 18.12 9.90
N ILE A 25 -15.07 17.58 10.32
CA ILE A 25 -13.89 17.45 9.48
C ILE A 25 -14.20 16.62 8.21
N LYS A 26 -14.86 15.48 8.39
CA LYS A 26 -15.28 14.64 7.27
C LYS A 26 -16.17 15.41 6.27
N GLU A 27 -17.19 16.14 6.75
CA GLU A 27 -18.08 16.91 5.91
C GLU A 27 -17.36 18.05 5.16
N ILE A 28 -16.44 18.75 5.83
CA ILE A 28 -15.64 19.82 5.23
C ILE A 28 -14.74 19.25 4.13
N VAL A 29 -13.98 18.20 4.43
CA VAL A 29 -13.05 17.57 3.47
C VAL A 29 -13.80 17.02 2.26
N ARG A 30 -14.94 16.37 2.47
CA ARG A 30 -15.78 15.88 1.38
C ARG A 30 -16.32 17.01 0.51
N HIS A 31 -16.68 18.14 1.11
CA HIS A 31 -17.13 19.33 0.35
C HIS A 31 -15.98 19.89 -0.49
N MET A 32 -14.80 20.13 0.11
CA MET A 32 -13.62 20.62 -0.58
C MET A 32 -13.28 19.76 -1.81
N ILE A 33 -13.31 18.44 -1.67
CA ILE A 33 -12.96 17.52 -2.74
C ILE A 33 -14.07 17.43 -3.79
N ALA A 34 -15.33 17.19 -3.37
CA ALA A 34 -16.41 16.90 -4.31
C ALA A 34 -16.89 18.15 -5.06
N VAL A 35 -16.96 19.31 -4.38
CA VAL A 35 -17.52 20.57 -4.91
C VAL A 35 -16.41 21.52 -5.36
N ASP A 36 -15.51 21.89 -4.44
CA ASP A 36 -14.47 22.89 -4.71
C ASP A 36 -13.30 22.32 -5.54
N LYS A 37 -13.19 20.99 -5.68
CA LYS A 37 -12.12 20.26 -6.36
C LYS A 37 -10.72 20.52 -5.76
N ILE A 38 -10.68 20.79 -4.46
CA ILE A 38 -9.46 21.06 -3.69
C ILE A 38 -9.15 19.85 -2.79
N ARG A 39 -7.95 19.31 -2.92
CA ARG A 39 -7.47 18.21 -2.06
C ARG A 39 -6.84 18.76 -0.77
N PRO A 40 -6.89 18.00 0.35
CA PRO A 40 -6.32 18.45 1.64
C PRO A 40 -4.83 18.78 1.60
N ASP A 41 -4.07 18.18 0.70
CA ASP A 41 -2.63 18.43 0.50
C ASP A 41 -2.32 19.42 -0.62
N GLY A 42 -3.33 20.01 -1.24
CA GLY A 42 -3.19 21.02 -2.29
C GLY A 42 -2.87 20.48 -3.68
N ARG A 43 -2.75 19.15 -3.89
CA ARG A 43 -2.57 18.56 -5.21
C ARG A 43 -3.82 18.72 -6.08
N ARG A 44 -3.63 18.65 -7.40
CA ARG A 44 -4.74 18.48 -8.33
C ARG A 44 -5.34 17.08 -8.20
N VAL A 45 -6.57 16.90 -8.65
CA VAL A 45 -7.32 15.62 -8.53
C VAL A 45 -6.63 14.47 -9.28
N ASP A 46 -5.88 14.77 -10.33
CA ASP A 46 -5.16 13.82 -11.20
C ASP A 46 -3.66 13.68 -10.85
N GLU A 47 -3.20 14.36 -9.80
CA GLU A 47 -1.77 14.46 -9.48
C GLU A 47 -1.33 13.34 -8.52
N VAL A 48 -0.22 12.69 -8.89
CA VAL A 48 0.49 11.71 -8.06
C VAL A 48 1.49 12.42 -7.16
N ARG A 49 1.63 11.97 -5.90
CA ARG A 49 2.67 12.47 -4.98
C ARG A 49 4.07 12.27 -5.58
N PRO A 50 5.07 13.07 -5.18
CA PRO A 50 6.46 12.88 -5.61
C PRO A 50 6.93 11.44 -5.37
N VAL A 51 7.55 10.83 -6.38
CA VAL A 51 8.04 9.45 -6.35
C VAL A 51 9.56 9.45 -6.40
N SER A 52 10.19 8.67 -5.52
CA SER A 52 11.60 8.32 -5.60
C SER A 52 11.80 6.81 -5.44
N CYS A 53 12.84 6.29 -6.07
CA CYS A 53 13.17 4.86 -6.09
C CYS A 53 14.67 4.67 -5.89
N GLU A 54 15.04 3.72 -5.04
CA GLU A 54 16.43 3.30 -4.82
C GLU A 54 16.52 1.78 -4.85
N VAL A 55 17.65 1.24 -5.35
CA VAL A 55 17.92 -0.19 -5.41
C VAL A 55 19.35 -0.49 -4.92
N GLY A 56 19.66 -1.76 -4.66
CA GLY A 56 21.00 -2.16 -4.27
C GLY A 56 21.45 -1.62 -2.91
N LEU A 57 20.52 -1.34 -1.98
CA LEU A 57 20.83 -0.69 -0.69
C LEU A 57 21.61 -1.58 0.28
N PHE A 58 21.53 -2.90 0.14
CA PHE A 58 22.17 -3.86 1.04
C PHE A 58 23.02 -4.86 0.26
N ALA A 59 24.30 -4.85 0.48
CA ALA A 59 25.29 -5.67 -0.26
C ALA A 59 25.13 -7.18 -0.09
N ARG A 60 24.39 -7.66 0.92
CA ARG A 60 24.23 -9.09 1.22
C ARG A 60 22.88 -9.67 0.84
N THR A 61 21.93 -8.85 0.39
CA THR A 61 20.63 -9.29 -0.13
C THR A 61 20.74 -9.58 -1.61
N HIS A 62 19.87 -10.44 -2.14
CA HIS A 62 19.88 -10.72 -3.59
C HIS A 62 19.31 -9.55 -4.41
N GLY A 63 18.31 -8.85 -3.88
CA GLY A 63 17.80 -7.61 -4.45
C GLY A 63 16.99 -6.81 -3.44
N THR A 64 17.03 -5.50 -3.58
CA THR A 64 16.32 -4.55 -2.72
C THR A 64 15.69 -3.43 -3.52
N GLY A 65 14.53 -2.96 -3.11
CA GLY A 65 13.87 -1.80 -3.68
C GLY A 65 13.27 -0.94 -2.59
N LEU A 66 13.73 0.30 -2.48
CA LEU A 66 13.09 1.33 -1.68
C LEU A 66 12.21 2.17 -2.61
N PHE A 67 10.92 2.15 -2.35
CA PHE A 67 9.94 2.96 -3.06
C PHE A 67 9.34 3.98 -2.10
N THR A 68 9.45 5.25 -2.47
CA THR A 68 8.86 6.36 -1.70
C THR A 68 7.89 7.13 -2.59
N ARG A 69 6.68 7.38 -2.06
CA ARG A 69 5.64 8.20 -2.69
C ARG A 69 5.06 9.15 -1.63
N GLY A 70 5.54 10.39 -1.65
CA GLY A 70 5.27 11.35 -0.56
C GLY A 70 5.67 10.77 0.79
N GLN A 71 4.71 10.67 1.72
CA GLN A 71 4.91 10.09 3.06
C GLN A 71 4.70 8.57 3.13
N THR A 72 4.55 7.89 2.01
CA THR A 72 4.44 6.42 1.99
C THR A 72 5.74 5.83 1.49
N GLN A 73 6.42 5.06 2.34
CA GLN A 73 7.73 4.47 2.05
C GLN A 73 7.72 2.97 2.33
N ILE A 74 8.15 2.18 1.34
CA ILE A 74 8.22 0.72 1.42
C ILE A 74 9.60 0.23 1.01
N MET A 75 10.20 -0.61 1.87
CA MET A 75 11.42 -1.34 1.58
C MET A 75 11.06 -2.78 1.22
N SER A 76 11.39 -3.22 0.01
CA SER A 76 11.17 -4.59 -0.43
C SER A 76 12.49 -5.33 -0.61
N PHE A 77 12.52 -6.59 -0.14
CA PHE A 77 13.66 -7.48 -0.20
C PHE A 77 13.31 -8.70 -1.04
N CYS A 78 14.11 -9.02 -2.04
CA CYS A 78 14.00 -10.24 -2.81
C CYS A 78 15.07 -11.25 -2.34
N THR A 79 14.63 -12.48 -2.08
CA THR A 79 15.49 -13.61 -1.75
C THR A 79 15.26 -14.72 -2.77
N LEU A 80 16.35 -15.25 -3.32
CA LEU A 80 16.36 -16.38 -4.24
C LEU A 80 16.88 -17.62 -3.52
N ALA A 81 16.27 -18.76 -3.78
CA ALA A 81 16.65 -20.03 -3.17
C ALA A 81 16.50 -21.19 -4.18
N PRO A 82 17.08 -22.36 -3.92
CA PRO A 82 16.79 -23.56 -4.71
C PRO A 82 15.31 -23.92 -4.70
N LEU A 83 14.83 -24.66 -5.71
CA LEU A 83 13.43 -25.09 -5.81
C LEU A 83 12.97 -25.95 -4.62
N SER A 84 13.87 -26.63 -3.92
CA SER A 84 13.57 -27.35 -2.67
C SER A 84 13.02 -26.46 -1.56
N GLU A 85 13.23 -25.14 -1.64
CA GLU A 85 12.76 -24.15 -0.67
C GLU A 85 11.41 -23.51 -1.08
N CYS A 86 10.74 -24.05 -2.10
CA CYS A 86 9.36 -23.66 -2.40
C CYS A 86 8.45 -23.92 -1.21
N GLN A 87 7.46 -23.05 -1.03
CA GLN A 87 6.45 -23.28 0.02
C GLN A 87 5.57 -24.48 -0.36
N HIS A 88 5.67 -25.54 0.41
CA HIS A 88 4.77 -26.70 0.27
C HIS A 88 3.40 -26.37 0.85
N ILE A 89 2.33 -26.61 0.09
CA ILE A 89 0.94 -26.36 0.50
C ILE A 89 0.27 -27.70 0.73
N ASP A 90 0.07 -28.04 2.00
CA ASP A 90 -0.66 -29.22 2.43
C ASP A 90 -2.14 -28.84 2.69
N GLY A 91 -2.98 -29.05 1.69
CA GLY A 91 -4.39 -28.70 1.74
C GLY A 91 -5.23 -29.48 0.76
N VAL A 92 -6.55 -29.21 0.74
CA VAL A 92 -7.50 -29.88 -0.20
C VAL A 92 -7.53 -29.27 -1.59
N GLY A 93 -6.73 -28.23 -1.83
CA GLY A 93 -6.59 -27.56 -3.15
C GLY A 93 -5.69 -28.33 -4.11
N LEU A 94 -5.63 -27.87 -5.37
CA LEU A 94 -4.78 -28.44 -6.39
C LEU A 94 -3.33 -27.93 -6.36
N GLU A 95 -3.09 -26.82 -5.67
CA GLU A 95 -1.76 -26.21 -5.53
C GLU A 95 -0.98 -26.98 -4.46
N THR A 96 0.15 -27.56 -4.83
CA THR A 96 1.03 -28.32 -3.93
C THR A 96 2.28 -27.55 -3.53
N ASP A 97 2.84 -26.76 -4.45
CA ASP A 97 4.05 -26.00 -4.22
C ASP A 97 3.89 -24.57 -4.75
N ARG A 98 4.37 -23.61 -3.95
CA ARG A 98 4.37 -22.21 -4.33
C ARG A 98 5.81 -21.72 -4.46
N ARG A 99 6.23 -21.46 -5.69
CA ARG A 99 7.57 -20.99 -6.03
C ARG A 99 7.76 -19.49 -5.78
N TYR A 100 6.74 -18.68 -6.03
CA TYR A 100 6.73 -17.25 -5.74
C TYR A 100 5.90 -16.96 -4.49
N MET A 101 6.52 -16.30 -3.52
CA MET A 101 5.91 -15.90 -2.26
C MET A 101 6.08 -14.41 -2.05
N HIS A 102 5.02 -13.73 -1.64
CA HIS A 102 5.06 -12.33 -1.26
C HIS A 102 4.53 -12.14 0.15
N HIS A 103 5.37 -11.59 1.03
CA HIS A 103 5.01 -11.24 2.40
C HIS A 103 5.01 -9.72 2.56
N TYR A 104 4.09 -9.22 3.37
CA TYR A 104 3.90 -7.81 3.63
C TYR A 104 3.81 -7.58 5.13
N ASN A 105 4.60 -6.66 5.64
CA ASN A 105 4.61 -6.29 7.05
C ASN A 105 4.22 -4.81 7.21
N PHE A 106 3.29 -4.57 8.14
CA PHE A 106 2.79 -3.24 8.47
C PHE A 106 2.97 -2.98 9.97
N PRO A 107 4.21 -2.70 10.43
CA PRO A 107 4.47 -2.45 11.83
C PRO A 107 3.80 -1.15 12.28
N SER A 108 3.42 -1.09 13.55
CA SER A 108 2.67 0.04 14.10
C SER A 108 3.40 1.38 13.99
N PHE A 109 4.73 1.36 14.02
CA PHE A 109 5.54 2.59 13.89
C PHE A 109 5.35 3.31 12.55
N CYS A 110 4.96 2.60 11.46
CA CYS A 110 4.79 3.22 10.15
C CYS A 110 3.63 4.24 10.09
N VAL A 111 2.77 4.24 11.09
CA VAL A 111 1.69 5.23 11.30
C VAL A 111 1.84 5.96 12.64
N GLY A 112 3.03 5.92 13.27
CA GLY A 112 3.31 6.59 14.54
C GLY A 112 2.65 5.99 15.78
N GLU A 113 2.19 4.73 15.70
CA GLU A 113 1.53 4.03 16.79
C GLU A 113 2.48 3.06 17.52
N THR A 114 2.18 2.76 18.77
CA THR A 114 2.83 1.69 19.54
C THR A 114 1.82 0.57 19.81
N LYS A 115 2.09 -0.61 19.28
CA LYS A 115 1.25 -1.81 19.49
C LYS A 115 2.12 -3.04 19.75
N SER A 116 1.58 -3.99 20.49
CA SER A 116 2.19 -5.31 20.64
C SER A 116 2.15 -6.07 19.31
N SER A 117 3.29 -6.59 18.87
CA SER A 117 3.36 -7.44 17.67
C SER A 117 2.99 -8.89 18.05
N ARG A 118 1.93 -9.41 17.42
CA ARG A 118 1.42 -10.77 17.66
C ARG A 118 1.39 -11.62 16.39
N GLY A 119 2.24 -11.28 15.41
CA GLY A 119 2.24 -11.88 14.06
C GLY A 119 1.37 -11.12 13.07
N PRO A 120 1.33 -11.58 11.79
CA PRO A 120 0.61 -10.90 10.72
C PRO A 120 -0.91 -10.93 10.94
N GLY A 121 -1.54 -9.77 10.86
CA GLY A 121 -2.98 -9.63 10.89
C GLY A 121 -3.62 -9.84 9.51
N ARG A 122 -4.95 -9.74 9.44
CA ARG A 122 -5.70 -9.89 8.17
C ARG A 122 -5.30 -8.85 7.13
N ARG A 123 -4.94 -7.65 7.57
CA ARG A 123 -4.47 -6.55 6.69
C ARG A 123 -3.19 -6.95 5.97
N GLU A 124 -2.20 -7.45 6.72
CA GLU A 124 -0.92 -7.86 6.15
C GLU A 124 -1.10 -9.02 5.17
N ILE A 125 -1.90 -10.00 5.53
CA ILE A 125 -2.21 -11.15 4.66
C ILE A 125 -2.89 -10.68 3.37
N GLY A 126 -3.92 -9.83 3.46
CA GLY A 126 -4.66 -9.32 2.31
C GLY A 126 -3.83 -8.45 1.40
N HIS A 127 -3.03 -7.52 1.95
CA HIS A 127 -2.15 -6.65 1.18
C HIS A 127 -1.00 -7.41 0.53
N GLY A 128 -0.41 -8.38 1.24
CA GLY A 128 0.59 -9.28 0.67
C GLY A 128 0.05 -10.07 -0.51
N LYS A 129 -1.17 -10.63 -0.37
CA LYS A 129 -1.81 -11.39 -1.45
C LYS A 129 -2.18 -10.54 -2.66
N LEU A 130 -2.55 -9.28 -2.44
CA LEU A 130 -2.83 -8.35 -3.53
C LEU A 130 -1.57 -8.05 -4.35
N ALA A 131 -0.44 -7.79 -3.70
CA ALA A 131 0.84 -7.58 -4.37
C ALA A 131 1.35 -8.86 -5.06
N GLU A 132 1.21 -10.04 -4.42
CA GLU A 132 1.54 -11.33 -5.01
C GLU A 132 0.78 -11.54 -6.33
N ARG A 133 -0.54 -11.31 -6.34
CA ARG A 133 -1.38 -11.47 -7.54
C ARG A 133 -0.98 -10.53 -8.67
N ALA A 134 -0.64 -9.29 -8.35
CA ALA A 134 -0.21 -8.30 -9.34
C ALA A 134 1.09 -8.73 -10.04
N LEU A 135 2.02 -9.32 -9.29
CA LEU A 135 3.36 -9.69 -9.79
C LEU A 135 3.41 -11.09 -10.38
N THR A 136 2.56 -12.02 -9.95
CA THR A 136 2.56 -13.41 -10.44
C THR A 136 2.45 -13.48 -11.97
N GLN A 137 1.70 -12.57 -12.60
CA GLN A 137 1.48 -12.55 -14.04
C GLN A 137 2.76 -12.25 -14.85
N VAL A 138 3.71 -11.58 -14.24
CA VAL A 138 4.97 -11.18 -14.89
C VAL A 138 6.16 -12.04 -14.49
N MET A 139 5.97 -13.00 -13.57
CA MET A 139 7.04 -13.90 -13.17
C MET A 139 7.52 -14.78 -14.34
N PRO A 140 8.82 -15.06 -14.43
CA PRO A 140 9.36 -16.04 -15.38
C PRO A 140 8.87 -17.45 -15.05
N SER A 141 8.85 -18.32 -16.05
CA SER A 141 8.60 -19.74 -15.83
C SER A 141 9.72 -20.39 -15.00
N GLU A 142 9.49 -21.59 -14.49
CA GLU A 142 10.51 -22.35 -13.77
C GLU A 142 11.66 -22.76 -14.69
N GLU A 143 11.38 -23.05 -15.95
CA GLU A 143 12.38 -23.38 -16.95
C GLU A 143 13.29 -22.19 -17.28
N GLU A 144 12.74 -20.98 -17.34
CA GLU A 144 13.50 -19.74 -17.60
C GLU A 144 14.32 -19.28 -16.39
N PHE A 145 13.81 -19.51 -15.17
CA PHE A 145 14.44 -19.04 -13.94
C PHE A 145 14.19 -20.05 -12.80
N PRO A 146 15.04 -21.09 -12.63
CA PRO A 146 14.82 -22.24 -11.74
C PRO A 146 15.14 -21.93 -10.27
N TYR A 147 14.50 -20.91 -9.69
CA TYR A 147 14.65 -20.51 -8.30
C TYR A 147 13.28 -20.32 -7.62
N ALA A 148 13.20 -20.68 -6.35
CA ALA A 148 12.17 -20.18 -5.47
C ALA A 148 12.43 -18.69 -5.21
N ILE A 149 11.38 -17.88 -5.26
CA ILE A 149 11.47 -16.41 -5.16
C ILE A 149 10.60 -15.98 -3.97
N ARG A 150 11.21 -15.34 -2.98
CA ARG A 150 10.50 -14.76 -1.86
C ARG A 150 10.73 -13.25 -1.82
N VAL A 151 9.65 -12.47 -1.86
CA VAL A 151 9.69 -11.03 -1.65
C VAL A 151 9.06 -10.70 -0.30
N VAL A 152 9.71 -9.84 0.47
CA VAL A 152 9.19 -9.29 1.72
C VAL A 152 9.16 -7.78 1.60
N SER A 153 7.98 -7.18 1.78
CA SER A 153 7.80 -5.73 1.79
C SER A 153 7.57 -5.24 3.20
N GLU A 154 8.46 -4.40 3.68
CA GLU A 154 8.39 -3.72 4.98
C GLU A 154 7.90 -2.29 4.78
N VAL A 155 6.78 -1.94 5.39
CA VAL A 155 6.27 -0.57 5.36
C VAL A 155 6.99 0.26 6.42
N LEU A 156 7.75 1.26 5.97
CA LEU A 156 8.52 2.14 6.85
C LEU A 156 7.69 3.35 7.29
N GLU A 157 6.90 3.90 6.38
CA GLU A 157 5.97 5.01 6.63
C GLU A 157 4.75 4.86 5.73
N SER A 158 3.55 5.22 6.23
CA SER A 158 2.30 5.07 5.47
C SER A 158 1.35 6.25 5.65
N ASN A 159 1.06 6.93 4.55
CA ASN A 159 -0.05 7.88 4.42
C ASN A 159 -0.88 7.53 3.17
N GLY A 160 -1.51 6.36 3.18
CA GLY A 160 -2.37 5.86 2.11
C GLY A 160 -1.65 5.00 1.07
N SER A 161 -2.32 3.92 0.70
CA SER A 161 -1.96 2.93 -0.33
C SER A 161 -0.54 2.33 -0.24
N SER A 162 -0.16 1.86 0.94
CA SER A 162 1.08 1.10 1.13
C SER A 162 1.09 -0.23 0.35
N SER A 163 -0.08 -0.84 0.08
CA SER A 163 -0.17 -2.05 -0.75
C SER A 163 0.28 -1.81 -2.19
N MET A 164 -0.11 -0.68 -2.80
CA MET A 164 0.37 -0.33 -4.15
C MET A 164 1.84 0.10 -4.13
N GLY A 165 2.29 0.72 -3.05
CA GLY A 165 3.72 0.96 -2.82
C GLY A 165 4.52 -0.35 -2.74
N SER A 166 3.96 -1.41 -2.12
CA SER A 166 4.64 -2.71 -2.07
C SER A 166 4.74 -3.38 -3.45
N VAL A 167 3.76 -3.19 -4.34
CA VAL A 167 3.86 -3.64 -5.74
C VAL A 167 5.05 -2.97 -6.44
N CYS A 168 5.15 -1.65 -6.31
CA CYS A 168 6.25 -0.88 -6.92
C CYS A 168 7.62 -1.26 -6.34
N GLY A 169 7.74 -1.30 -5.00
CA GLY A 169 8.98 -1.69 -4.32
C GLY A 169 9.41 -3.12 -4.63
N SER A 170 8.45 -4.04 -4.74
CA SER A 170 8.73 -5.43 -5.11
C SER A 170 9.17 -5.58 -6.55
N THR A 171 8.61 -4.80 -7.48
CA THR A 171 9.10 -4.74 -8.86
C THR A 171 10.57 -4.33 -8.90
N LEU A 172 10.95 -3.29 -8.14
CA LEU A 172 12.34 -2.84 -8.04
C LEU A 172 13.25 -3.94 -7.46
N ALA A 173 12.83 -4.57 -6.35
CA ALA A 173 13.60 -5.62 -5.69
C ALA A 173 13.79 -6.86 -6.58
N LEU A 174 12.79 -7.26 -7.35
CA LEU A 174 12.86 -8.35 -8.30
C LEU A 174 13.85 -8.04 -9.43
N MET A 175 13.80 -6.84 -9.99
CA MET A 175 14.69 -6.40 -11.05
C MET A 175 16.15 -6.27 -10.54
N ASP A 176 16.34 -5.76 -9.33
CA ASP A 176 17.66 -5.66 -8.67
C ASP A 176 18.26 -7.04 -8.39
N ALA A 177 17.43 -8.04 -8.05
CA ALA A 177 17.83 -9.44 -7.88
C ALA A 177 18.12 -10.17 -9.21
N GLY A 178 17.96 -9.52 -10.35
CA GLY A 178 18.16 -10.12 -11.67
C GLY A 178 17.06 -11.10 -12.09
N VAL A 179 15.88 -11.06 -11.46
CA VAL A 179 14.72 -11.87 -11.88
C VAL A 179 14.21 -11.34 -13.22
N PRO A 180 14.17 -12.16 -14.30
CA PRO A 180 13.76 -11.72 -15.63
C PRO A 180 12.22 -11.61 -15.72
N ILE A 181 11.63 -10.67 -14.98
CA ILE A 181 10.18 -10.39 -15.06
C ILE A 181 9.81 -9.92 -16.48
N LYS A 182 8.64 -10.32 -16.97
CA LYS A 182 8.18 -10.01 -18.34
C LYS A 182 8.00 -8.50 -18.60
N ALA A 183 7.66 -7.73 -17.56
CA ALA A 183 7.55 -6.28 -17.59
C ALA A 183 7.52 -5.73 -16.16
N PRO A 184 7.96 -4.47 -15.93
CA PRO A 184 7.75 -3.78 -14.67
C PRO A 184 6.26 -3.59 -14.38
N VAL A 185 5.86 -3.81 -13.13
CA VAL A 185 4.49 -3.56 -12.65
C VAL A 185 4.51 -2.38 -11.71
N ALA A 186 3.59 -1.45 -11.93
CA ALA A 186 3.33 -0.36 -11.01
C ALA A 186 1.87 -0.38 -10.55
N GLY A 187 1.58 0.22 -9.40
CA GLY A 187 0.24 0.28 -8.85
C GLY A 187 -0.08 1.64 -8.26
N VAL A 188 -1.37 1.99 -8.32
CA VAL A 188 -1.92 3.22 -7.75
C VAL A 188 -3.27 2.95 -7.09
N ALA A 189 -3.61 3.73 -6.06
CA ALA A 189 -4.95 3.76 -5.51
C ALA A 189 -5.69 5.00 -6.00
N MET A 190 -6.87 4.76 -6.55
CA MET A 190 -7.82 5.77 -6.98
C MET A 190 -8.94 5.89 -5.95
N GLY A 191 -9.52 7.06 -5.82
CA GLY A 191 -10.66 7.30 -4.94
C GLY A 191 -11.82 7.98 -5.63
N LEU A 192 -12.98 7.90 -5.01
CA LEU A 192 -14.18 8.64 -5.40
C LEU A 192 -14.74 9.34 -4.17
N VAL A 193 -15.07 10.61 -4.31
CA VAL A 193 -15.81 11.37 -3.30
C VAL A 193 -17.03 11.99 -3.96
N THR A 194 -18.20 11.75 -3.37
CA THR A 194 -19.50 12.27 -3.88
C THR A 194 -20.14 13.19 -2.86
N LYS A 195 -20.90 14.19 -3.33
CA LYS A 195 -21.76 15.04 -2.49
C LYS A 195 -22.95 15.55 -3.29
N GLY A 196 -24.14 15.01 -3.03
CA GLY A 196 -25.32 15.25 -3.87
C GLY A 196 -25.09 14.74 -5.29
N ASP A 197 -25.21 15.61 -6.28
CA ASP A 197 -24.97 15.30 -7.68
C ASP A 197 -23.50 15.50 -8.11
N ASP A 198 -22.69 16.12 -7.23
CA ASP A 198 -21.26 16.35 -7.49
C ASP A 198 -20.43 15.12 -7.14
N PHE A 199 -19.42 14.86 -7.96
CA PHE A 199 -18.43 13.82 -7.68
C PHE A 199 -17.03 14.21 -8.16
N THR A 200 -16.02 13.60 -7.57
CA THR A 200 -14.62 13.77 -7.95
C THR A 200 -13.88 12.44 -7.86
N ILE A 201 -13.17 12.09 -8.93
CA ILE A 201 -12.26 10.96 -8.97
C ILE A 201 -10.87 11.49 -8.62
N LEU A 202 -10.20 10.80 -7.69
CA LEU A 202 -8.87 11.16 -7.21
C LEU A 202 -7.84 10.12 -7.63
N THR A 203 -6.70 10.59 -8.11
CA THR A 203 -5.52 9.75 -8.37
C THR A 203 -4.58 9.79 -7.17
N ASP A 204 -4.05 8.63 -6.79
CA ASP A 204 -3.11 8.48 -5.66
C ASP A 204 -3.65 9.08 -4.36
N ILE A 205 -4.66 8.43 -3.80
CA ILE A 205 -5.31 8.86 -2.56
C ILE A 205 -4.40 8.71 -1.36
N GLN A 206 -4.45 9.70 -0.47
CA GLN A 206 -3.83 9.65 0.86
C GLN A 206 -4.80 9.13 1.93
N GLY A 207 -4.28 8.87 3.15
CA GLY A 207 -5.05 8.24 4.22
C GLY A 207 -6.36 8.94 4.58
N MET A 208 -6.40 10.28 4.57
CA MET A 208 -7.62 11.04 4.84
C MET A 208 -8.67 10.88 3.72
N GLU A 209 -8.22 10.85 2.47
CA GLU A 209 -9.08 10.66 1.30
C GLU A 209 -9.62 9.22 1.22
N ASP A 210 -8.82 8.22 1.62
CA ASP A 210 -9.24 6.84 1.78
C ASP A 210 -10.30 6.71 2.89
N ALA A 211 -10.07 7.31 4.06
CA ALA A 211 -10.98 7.22 5.20
C ALA A 211 -12.32 7.94 5.00
N PHE A 212 -12.35 9.02 4.23
CA PHE A 212 -13.54 9.86 4.03
C PHE A 212 -14.19 9.69 2.66
N GLY A 213 -13.55 8.98 1.74
CA GLY A 213 -14.06 8.70 0.41
C GLY A 213 -15.22 7.70 0.38
N ASP A 214 -15.82 7.55 -0.79
CA ASP A 214 -16.90 6.60 -1.05
C ASP A 214 -16.40 5.33 -1.77
N MET A 215 -15.22 5.41 -2.38
CA MET A 215 -14.57 4.29 -3.07
C MET A 215 -13.06 4.36 -2.90
N ASP A 216 -12.44 3.21 -2.65
CA ASP A 216 -11.02 2.93 -2.77
C ASP A 216 -10.82 1.86 -3.85
N PHE A 217 -10.25 2.26 -4.99
CA PHE A 217 -10.00 1.39 -6.12
C PHE A 217 -8.50 1.25 -6.38
N LYS A 218 -7.97 0.04 -6.16
CA LYS A 218 -6.56 -0.29 -6.36
C LYS A 218 -6.34 -0.99 -7.67
N ILE A 219 -5.45 -0.44 -8.49
CA ILE A 219 -5.12 -0.97 -9.79
C ILE A 219 -3.60 -1.14 -9.91
N ALA A 220 -3.18 -2.26 -10.48
CA ALA A 220 -1.77 -2.52 -10.79
C ALA A 220 -1.67 -3.11 -12.20
N GLY A 221 -0.63 -2.74 -12.92
CA GLY A 221 -0.44 -3.21 -14.29
C GLY A 221 0.92 -2.83 -14.86
N THR A 222 1.09 -3.15 -16.11
CA THR A 222 2.26 -2.84 -16.94
C THR A 222 1.88 -1.80 -17.99
N MET A 223 2.87 -1.33 -18.77
CA MET A 223 2.61 -0.46 -19.93
C MET A 223 1.76 -1.12 -21.03
N LYS A 224 1.55 -2.45 -20.98
CA LYS A 224 0.76 -3.19 -21.96
C LYS A 224 -0.67 -3.49 -21.50
N GLY A 225 -0.97 -3.33 -20.24
CA GLY A 225 -2.29 -3.59 -19.67
C GLY A 225 -2.24 -3.90 -18.16
N VAL A 226 -3.45 -4.06 -17.63
CA VAL A 226 -3.73 -4.32 -16.21
C VAL A 226 -3.95 -5.81 -16.00
#